data_1ae5d73b30c3f8c6721ddbcef0ae5b2c
#
_entry.id   1ae5d73b30c3f8c6721ddbcef0ae5b2c
#
_cell.length_a   1.000
_cell.length_b   1.000
_cell.length_c   1.000
_cell.angle_alpha   90.00
_cell.angle_beta   90.00
_cell.angle_gamma   90.00
#
_symmetry.space_group_name_H-M   'P 1'
#
loop_
_entity.id
_entity.type
_entity.pdbx_description
1 polymer ?
#
loop_
_entity_poly.entity_id
_entity_poly.type
_entity_poly.pdbx_seq_one_letter_code
_entity_poly.pdbx_strand_id
1 'polypeptide(L)'
;MPSLITAAWAAWGAANLPASGKFAADDLAGAIVKLGIRVPATARTAETLGTEREGTGVLIDDAGHILTIGYLLLEAESILVVTADGRVLPATVAGFDHATGFGLVRATQSLDHPAVTLGAGSQVRELNTVTIAAHAGAGGWSNACVISRRAFTGWWEYALDHAIFTAPARDQHSGAALLDDACELIGIGSLWVGDASNTGAAFPGNMFVPVDLLLPVLSDLKQFGRRRGAARPWLGVYTEEVRQHVVVTQVLRDAPAERGGLARGDVVLAVGGQAIASQAEFYQAVWASGAAGSKITLQIWRAKVVRELTVQSIDRMEYLRPSLQS
;
A
#
# COMPACT_ATOMS: atom_id res chain seq x y z
N MET A 1 -11.44 33.46 -3.34
CA MET A 1 -12.67 32.81 -2.87
C MET A 1 -12.26 31.46 -2.30
N PRO A 2 -12.59 31.10 -1.06
CA PRO A 2 -12.39 29.73 -0.60
C PRO A 2 -13.18 28.80 -1.50
N SER A 3 -12.56 27.71 -1.96
CA SER A 3 -13.22 26.72 -2.81
C SER A 3 -14.44 26.14 -2.08
N LEU A 4 -15.46 25.71 -2.83
CA LEU A 4 -16.66 25.04 -2.28
C LEU A 4 -16.31 23.89 -1.33
N ILE A 5 -15.15 23.30 -1.49
CA ILE A 5 -14.56 22.26 -0.63
C ILE A 5 -14.30 22.80 0.77
N THR A 6 -13.74 24.02 0.92
CA THR A 6 -13.43 24.63 2.23
C THR A 6 -14.69 24.96 3.04
N ALA A 7 -15.78 25.33 2.39
CA ALA A 7 -17.05 25.63 3.05
C ALA A 7 -17.80 24.36 3.53
N ALA A 8 -17.67 23.24 2.82
CA ALA A 8 -18.24 21.96 3.23
C ALA A 8 -17.56 21.39 4.52
N TRP A 9 -16.31 21.76 4.76
CA TRP A 9 -15.51 21.31 5.93
C TRP A 9 -16.00 21.86 7.25
N ALA A 10 -16.47 23.10 7.28
CA ALA A 10 -16.93 23.76 8.51
C ALA A 10 -18.24 23.15 9.06
N ALA A 11 -18.98 22.39 8.23
CA ALA A 11 -20.25 21.76 8.59
C ALA A 11 -20.10 20.29 9.08
N TRP A 12 -18.90 19.72 8.97
CA TRP A 12 -18.66 18.31 9.32
C TRP A 12 -18.23 18.18 10.78
N GLY A 13 -19.20 18.26 11.68
CA GLY A 13 -19.03 17.95 13.10
C GLY A 13 -18.94 16.45 13.37
N ALA A 14 -18.50 16.13 14.59
CA ALA A 14 -18.19 14.82 15.16
C ALA A 14 -18.83 13.58 14.50
N ALA A 15 -17.99 12.58 14.26
CA ALA A 15 -18.35 11.32 13.64
C ALA A 15 -19.55 10.65 14.35
N ASN A 16 -20.66 10.55 13.64
CA ASN A 16 -21.66 9.54 13.94
C ASN A 16 -21.35 8.34 13.04
N LEU A 17 -21.19 7.16 13.63
CA LEU A 17 -21.19 5.90 12.89
C LEU A 17 -22.45 5.85 12.01
N PRO A 18 -22.37 5.33 10.78
CA PRO A 18 -23.55 5.21 9.94
C PRO A 18 -24.61 4.37 10.66
N ALA A 19 -25.79 4.94 10.84
CA ALA A 19 -26.90 4.32 11.59
C ALA A 19 -27.60 3.18 10.83
N SER A 20 -27.16 2.84 9.62
CA SER A 20 -27.84 1.91 8.71
C SER A 20 -26.87 0.96 8.00
N GLY A 21 -26.17 0.11 8.74
CA GLY A 21 -25.39 -0.98 8.15
C GLY A 21 -25.99 -2.36 8.49
N LYS A 22 -25.65 -3.39 7.73
CA LYS A 22 -25.99 -4.79 8.00
C LYS A 22 -25.35 -5.33 9.29
N PHE A 23 -24.46 -4.55 9.92
CA PHE A 23 -23.72 -4.90 11.12
C PHE A 23 -24.13 -4.00 12.29
N ALA A 24 -24.19 -4.59 13.50
CA ALA A 24 -24.18 -3.80 14.71
C ALA A 24 -22.82 -3.07 14.84
N ALA A 25 -22.82 -1.87 15.42
CA ALA A 25 -21.59 -1.09 15.59
C ALA A 25 -20.50 -1.87 16.36
N ASP A 26 -20.90 -2.70 17.31
CA ASP A 26 -20.01 -3.54 18.11
C ASP A 26 -19.38 -4.68 17.28
N ASP A 27 -20.14 -5.29 16.35
CA ASP A 27 -19.65 -6.34 15.46
C ASP A 27 -18.58 -5.78 14.52
N LEU A 28 -18.83 -4.60 13.95
CA LEU A 28 -17.88 -3.94 13.07
C LEU A 28 -16.61 -3.50 13.83
N ALA A 29 -16.78 -2.99 15.05
CA ALA A 29 -15.65 -2.63 15.92
C ALA A 29 -14.80 -3.86 16.29
N GLY A 30 -15.41 -5.02 16.50
CA GLY A 30 -14.73 -6.27 16.81
C GLY A 30 -13.93 -6.84 15.64
N ALA A 31 -14.32 -6.52 14.40
CA ALA A 31 -13.59 -6.93 13.20
C ALA A 31 -12.39 -6.03 12.88
N ILE A 32 -12.26 -4.86 13.52
CA ILE A 32 -11.13 -3.94 13.35
C ILE A 32 -10.12 -4.17 14.49
N VAL A 33 -8.93 -4.63 14.14
CA VAL A 33 -7.92 -5.03 15.12
C VAL A 33 -6.65 -4.19 15.00
N LYS A 34 -5.90 -4.09 16.08
CA LYS A 34 -4.53 -3.56 16.04
C LYS A 34 -3.57 -4.67 15.64
N LEU A 35 -2.65 -4.35 14.74
CA LEU A 35 -1.50 -5.19 14.42
C LEU A 35 -0.25 -4.56 15.04
N GLY A 36 0.47 -5.35 15.84
CA GLY A 36 1.82 -5.05 16.31
C GLY A 36 2.79 -6.00 15.63
N ILE A 37 3.77 -5.46 14.92
CA ILE A 37 4.71 -6.25 14.13
C ILE A 37 6.13 -5.94 14.56
N ARG A 38 6.91 -6.98 14.83
CA ARG A 38 8.34 -6.86 15.07
C ARG A 38 9.13 -7.39 13.90
N VAL A 39 10.17 -6.65 13.52
CA VAL A 39 11.07 -6.95 12.41
C VAL A 39 12.51 -6.95 12.94
N PRO A 40 13.37 -7.91 12.54
CA PRO A 40 14.78 -7.92 12.96
C PRO A 40 15.51 -6.63 12.57
N ALA A 41 16.41 -6.15 13.42
CA ALA A 41 17.22 -4.97 13.11
C ALA A 41 18.14 -5.17 11.88
N THR A 42 18.40 -6.42 11.51
CA THR A 42 19.18 -6.81 10.32
C THR A 42 18.34 -6.88 9.05
N ALA A 43 17.03 -6.72 9.15
CA ALA A 43 16.14 -6.73 7.99
C ALA A 43 16.42 -5.55 7.06
N ARG A 44 16.31 -5.76 5.75
CA ARG A 44 16.57 -4.72 4.74
C ARG A 44 15.61 -3.54 4.82
N THR A 45 14.39 -3.78 5.29
CA THR A 45 13.37 -2.74 5.49
C THR A 45 13.42 -2.07 6.85
N ALA A 46 14.30 -2.51 7.78
CA ALA A 46 14.36 -1.96 9.14
C ALA A 46 14.78 -0.47 9.16
N GLU A 47 15.70 -0.08 8.28
CA GLU A 47 16.19 1.30 8.18
C GLU A 47 15.09 2.28 7.72
N THR A 48 14.22 1.84 6.80
CA THR A 48 13.20 2.71 6.18
C THR A 48 11.83 2.64 6.85
N LEU A 49 11.45 1.46 7.38
CA LEU A 49 10.13 1.22 7.95
C LEU A 49 10.16 0.97 9.48
N GLY A 50 11.34 0.95 10.08
CA GLY A 50 11.52 0.64 11.50
C GLY A 50 11.44 -0.86 11.82
N THR A 51 11.80 -1.20 13.06
CA THR A 51 11.78 -2.57 13.60
C THR A 51 10.51 -2.90 14.38
N GLU A 52 9.83 -1.90 14.90
CA GLU A 52 8.51 -1.99 15.54
C GLU A 52 7.51 -1.26 14.64
N ARG A 53 6.53 -1.98 14.14
CA ARG A 53 5.50 -1.42 13.24
C ARG A 53 4.13 -1.66 13.81
N GLU A 54 3.29 -0.66 13.69
CA GLU A 54 1.90 -0.74 14.12
C GLU A 54 0.97 -0.34 12.99
N GLY A 55 -0.22 -0.94 12.98
CA GLY A 55 -1.26 -0.59 12.03
C GLY A 55 -2.58 -1.25 12.37
N THR A 56 -3.52 -1.07 11.50
CA THR A 56 -4.86 -1.67 11.56
C THR A 56 -4.94 -2.91 10.69
N GLY A 57 -5.69 -3.89 11.13
CA GLY A 57 -6.12 -5.03 10.35
C GLY A 57 -7.64 -5.13 10.34
N VAL A 58 -8.19 -5.70 9.28
CA VAL A 58 -9.62 -5.91 9.07
C VAL A 58 -9.91 -7.38 8.88
N LEU A 59 -10.71 -7.98 9.75
CA LEU A 59 -11.14 -9.37 9.62
C LEU A 59 -12.06 -9.52 8.40
N ILE A 60 -11.69 -10.40 7.46
CA ILE A 60 -12.38 -10.55 6.17
C ILE A 60 -13.02 -11.93 5.95
N ASP A 61 -12.84 -12.86 6.88
CA ASP A 61 -13.52 -14.17 6.85
C ASP A 61 -13.48 -14.87 8.20
N ASP A 62 -14.29 -15.94 8.31
CA ASP A 62 -14.41 -16.78 9.51
C ASP A 62 -13.18 -17.66 9.76
N ALA A 63 -12.27 -17.77 8.79
CA ALA A 63 -11.01 -18.52 8.93
C ALA A 63 -9.92 -17.69 9.64
N GLY A 64 -10.24 -16.46 10.06
CA GLY A 64 -9.34 -15.57 10.77
C GLY A 64 -8.34 -14.85 9.88
N HIS A 65 -8.65 -14.66 8.59
CA HIS A 65 -7.82 -13.82 7.73
C HIS A 65 -8.10 -12.34 7.98
N ILE A 66 -7.03 -11.61 8.21
CA ILE A 66 -7.02 -10.17 8.52
C ILE A 66 -6.30 -9.45 7.38
N LEU A 67 -7.01 -8.59 6.69
CA LEU A 67 -6.48 -7.77 5.61
C LEU A 67 -5.83 -6.51 6.20
N THR A 68 -4.68 -6.13 5.65
CA THR A 68 -3.95 -4.91 6.02
C THR A 68 -3.15 -4.38 4.83
N ILE A 69 -2.35 -3.34 5.06
CA ILE A 69 -1.38 -2.88 4.07
C ILE A 69 -0.05 -3.63 4.24
N GLY A 70 0.48 -4.14 3.14
CA GLY A 70 1.54 -5.14 3.14
C GLY A 70 2.89 -4.65 3.62
N TYR A 71 3.23 -3.35 3.48
CA TYR A 71 4.53 -2.88 3.94
C TYR A 71 4.75 -3.06 5.46
N LEU A 72 3.66 -3.17 6.23
CA LEU A 72 3.75 -3.51 7.66
C LEU A 72 4.35 -4.91 7.88
N LEU A 73 4.08 -5.84 6.96
CA LEU A 73 4.39 -7.27 7.09
C LEU A 73 5.75 -7.67 6.51
N LEU A 74 6.43 -6.74 5.78
CA LEU A 74 7.71 -7.05 5.14
C LEU A 74 8.76 -7.46 6.18
N GLU A 75 9.34 -8.65 6.01
CA GLU A 75 10.37 -9.23 6.89
C GLU A 75 9.91 -9.38 8.36
N ALA A 76 8.60 -9.49 8.62
CA ALA A 76 8.06 -9.67 9.96
C ALA A 76 8.58 -10.97 10.60
N GLU A 77 9.15 -10.86 11.82
CA GLU A 77 9.57 -11.96 12.66
C GLU A 77 8.42 -12.42 13.56
N SER A 78 7.65 -11.49 14.09
CA SER A 78 6.47 -11.78 14.90
C SER A 78 5.35 -10.78 14.66
N ILE A 79 4.11 -11.27 14.75
CA ILE A 79 2.90 -10.48 14.58
C ILE A 79 1.97 -10.78 15.75
N LEU A 80 1.48 -9.73 16.38
CA LEU A 80 0.44 -9.77 17.40
C LEU A 80 -0.79 -9.03 16.92
N VAL A 81 -1.94 -9.67 17.07
CA VAL A 81 -3.26 -9.09 16.85
C VAL A 81 -3.82 -8.71 18.19
N VAL A 82 -4.21 -7.45 18.38
CA VAL A 82 -4.90 -6.99 19.57
C VAL A 82 -6.34 -6.67 19.17
N THR A 83 -7.27 -7.39 19.78
CA THR A 83 -8.72 -7.25 19.54
C THR A 83 -9.31 -6.07 20.31
N ALA A 84 -10.52 -5.66 19.96
CA ALA A 84 -11.19 -4.53 20.62
C ALA A 84 -11.45 -4.76 22.12
N ASP A 85 -11.63 -6.03 22.52
CA ASP A 85 -11.79 -6.46 23.93
C ASP A 85 -10.43 -6.63 24.66
N GLY A 86 -9.31 -6.35 24.00
CA GLY A 86 -7.97 -6.36 24.58
C GLY A 86 -7.27 -7.72 24.60
N ARG A 87 -7.82 -8.76 23.96
CA ARG A 87 -7.10 -10.03 23.78
C ARG A 87 -5.89 -9.82 22.87
N VAL A 88 -4.78 -10.49 23.18
CA VAL A 88 -3.57 -10.46 22.37
C VAL A 88 -3.35 -11.85 21.78
N LEU A 89 -3.44 -11.97 20.47
CA LEU A 89 -3.38 -13.23 19.75
C LEU A 89 -2.14 -13.24 18.84
N PRO A 90 -1.32 -14.32 18.86
CA PRO A 90 -0.27 -14.50 17.86
C PRO A 90 -0.89 -14.66 16.47
N ALA A 91 -0.15 -14.21 15.46
CA ALA A 91 -0.56 -14.35 14.07
C ALA A 91 0.65 -14.59 13.16
N THR A 92 0.37 -15.03 11.95
CA THR A 92 1.38 -15.27 10.91
C THR A 92 1.04 -14.52 9.63
N VAL A 93 2.04 -14.22 8.82
CA VAL A 93 1.82 -13.71 7.46
C VAL A 93 1.17 -14.82 6.64
N ALA A 94 -0.05 -14.58 6.17
CA ALA A 94 -0.77 -15.50 5.28
C ALA A 94 -0.46 -15.20 3.81
N GLY A 95 -0.22 -13.95 3.45
CA GLY A 95 0.13 -13.60 2.09
C GLY A 95 0.50 -12.12 1.91
N PHE A 96 1.12 -11.85 0.77
CA PHE A 96 1.50 -10.51 0.35
C PHE A 96 1.42 -10.35 -1.17
N ASP A 97 0.86 -9.24 -1.65
CA ASP A 97 0.84 -8.89 -3.07
C ASP A 97 1.56 -7.55 -3.32
N HIS A 98 2.75 -7.63 -3.88
CA HIS A 98 3.55 -6.43 -4.20
C HIS A 98 2.89 -5.50 -5.22
N ALA A 99 2.05 -6.05 -6.11
CA ALA A 99 1.44 -5.27 -7.18
C ALA A 99 0.36 -4.32 -6.64
N THR A 100 -0.42 -4.78 -5.67
CA THR A 100 -1.49 -3.98 -5.05
C THR A 100 -1.07 -3.38 -3.71
N GLY A 101 -0.08 -3.97 -3.05
CA GLY A 101 0.37 -3.58 -1.72
C GLY A 101 -0.45 -4.20 -0.59
N PHE A 102 -1.42 -5.09 -0.86
CA PHE A 102 -2.14 -5.79 0.21
C PHE A 102 -1.27 -6.77 0.96
N GLY A 103 -1.49 -6.85 2.27
CA GLY A 103 -0.97 -7.87 3.16
C GLY A 103 -2.09 -8.64 3.82
N LEU A 104 -1.90 -9.94 4.00
CA LEU A 104 -2.84 -10.83 4.65
C LEU A 104 -2.15 -11.50 5.84
N VAL A 105 -2.78 -11.40 6.99
CA VAL A 105 -2.36 -12.02 8.25
C VAL A 105 -3.39 -13.07 8.62
N ARG A 106 -2.98 -14.15 9.25
CA ARG A 106 -3.87 -15.15 9.82
C ARG A 106 -3.63 -15.26 11.34
N ALA A 107 -4.67 -14.96 12.09
CA ALA A 107 -4.66 -15.17 13.53
C ALA A 107 -4.63 -16.68 13.86
N THR A 108 -3.93 -17.06 14.92
CA THR A 108 -3.83 -18.47 15.37
C THR A 108 -5.07 -18.96 16.11
N GLN A 109 -5.94 -18.04 16.51
CA GLN A 109 -7.19 -18.30 17.22
C GLN A 109 -8.31 -17.47 16.60
N SER A 110 -9.58 -17.88 16.80
CA SER A 110 -10.74 -17.11 16.38
C SER A 110 -10.79 -15.75 17.07
N LEU A 111 -11.21 -14.74 16.31
CA LEU A 111 -11.50 -13.42 16.86
C LEU A 111 -12.89 -13.38 17.53
N ASP A 112 -13.77 -14.34 17.23
CA ASP A 112 -15.16 -14.46 17.72
C ASP A 112 -16.04 -13.25 17.34
N HIS A 113 -15.73 -12.65 16.20
CA HIS A 113 -16.51 -11.56 15.59
C HIS A 113 -16.81 -11.88 14.13
N PRO A 114 -17.92 -11.38 13.57
CA PRO A 114 -18.22 -11.52 12.15
C PRO A 114 -17.21 -10.74 11.30
N ALA A 115 -16.90 -11.27 10.14
CA ALA A 115 -16.02 -10.63 9.19
C ALA A 115 -16.70 -9.45 8.48
N VAL A 116 -15.94 -8.41 8.14
CA VAL A 116 -16.45 -7.28 7.35
C VAL A 116 -16.73 -7.74 5.91
N THR A 117 -17.88 -7.37 5.39
CA THR A 117 -18.22 -7.63 3.98
C THR A 117 -17.33 -6.82 3.05
N LEU A 118 -16.79 -7.46 2.01
CA LEU A 118 -16.04 -6.77 0.96
C LEU A 118 -17.04 -6.09 0.02
N GLY A 119 -16.92 -4.77 -0.09
CA GLY A 119 -17.73 -3.93 -0.97
C GLY A 119 -17.06 -3.73 -2.33
N ALA A 120 -17.43 -2.64 -3.00
CA ALA A 120 -16.94 -2.29 -4.32
C ALA A 120 -16.34 -0.86 -4.32
N GLY A 121 -15.05 -0.75 -4.10
CA GLY A 121 -14.33 0.52 -4.14
C GLY A 121 -14.40 1.21 -5.52
N SER A 122 -14.66 0.45 -6.59
CA SER A 122 -14.87 0.98 -7.95
C SER A 122 -16.13 1.84 -8.09
N GLN A 123 -17.13 1.64 -7.23
CA GLN A 123 -18.38 2.39 -7.26
C GLN A 123 -18.30 3.72 -6.51
N VAL A 124 -17.30 3.89 -5.66
CA VAL A 124 -17.12 5.11 -4.88
C VAL A 124 -16.71 6.26 -5.78
N ARG A 125 -17.32 7.43 -5.60
CA ARG A 125 -17.10 8.64 -6.41
C ARG A 125 -16.53 9.76 -5.54
N GLU A 126 -15.94 10.73 -6.21
CA GLU A 126 -15.56 11.99 -5.57
C GLU A 126 -16.78 12.63 -4.90
N LEU A 127 -16.55 13.25 -3.75
CA LEU A 127 -17.53 13.84 -2.84
C LEU A 127 -18.41 12.82 -2.09
N ASN A 128 -18.25 11.51 -2.28
CA ASN A 128 -18.92 10.56 -1.40
C ASN A 128 -18.36 10.66 0.03
N THR A 129 -19.25 10.57 1.00
CA THR A 129 -18.92 10.39 2.40
C THR A 129 -18.50 8.93 2.61
N VAL A 130 -17.45 8.74 3.38
CA VAL A 130 -16.92 7.42 3.73
C VAL A 130 -16.50 7.42 5.19
N THR A 131 -16.41 6.26 5.81
CA THR A 131 -15.89 6.12 7.18
C THR A 131 -14.51 5.49 7.14
N ILE A 132 -13.55 6.13 7.81
CA ILE A 132 -12.23 5.54 8.08
C ILE A 132 -12.30 4.90 9.46
N ALA A 133 -12.04 3.60 9.55
CA ALA A 133 -12.00 2.85 10.80
C ALA A 133 -10.59 2.30 11.07
N ALA A 134 -9.97 2.79 12.13
CA ALA A 134 -8.69 2.34 12.65
C ALA A 134 -8.85 1.70 14.03
N HIS A 135 -7.86 0.98 14.48
CA HIS A 135 -7.87 0.14 15.70
C HIS A 135 -7.98 0.89 17.05
N ALA A 136 -8.05 2.19 17.07
CA ALA A 136 -8.02 2.97 18.33
C ALA A 136 -9.39 3.07 19.05
N GLY A 137 -10.29 2.09 18.87
CA GLY A 137 -11.64 2.14 19.43
C GLY A 137 -12.45 3.32 18.87
N ALA A 138 -13.37 3.90 19.65
CA ALA A 138 -14.20 5.03 19.19
C ALA A 138 -13.41 6.24 18.70
N GLY A 139 -12.18 6.45 19.17
CA GLY A 139 -11.29 7.50 18.69
C GLY A 139 -10.62 7.20 17.34
N GLY A 140 -10.64 5.94 16.89
CA GLY A 140 -10.08 5.50 15.64
C GLY A 140 -11.02 5.63 14.43
N TRP A 141 -12.26 6.04 14.64
CA TRP A 141 -13.31 6.12 13.62
C TRP A 141 -13.58 7.57 13.26
N SER A 142 -13.68 7.87 11.98
CA SER A 142 -14.00 9.21 11.53
C SER A 142 -14.63 9.21 10.14
N ASN A 143 -15.55 10.14 9.92
CA ASN A 143 -16.02 10.44 8.57
C ASN A 143 -14.93 11.15 7.77
N ALA A 144 -14.88 10.84 6.49
CA ALA A 144 -14.03 11.50 5.51
C ALA A 144 -14.80 11.69 4.20
N CYS A 145 -14.25 12.51 3.33
CA CYS A 145 -14.77 12.71 1.98
C CYS A 145 -13.78 12.13 0.97
N VAL A 146 -14.26 11.47 -0.04
CA VAL A 146 -13.44 11.10 -1.20
C VAL A 146 -13.15 12.37 -1.99
N ILE A 147 -11.89 12.76 -2.04
CA ILE A 147 -11.44 14.00 -2.67
C ILE A 147 -11.05 13.77 -4.13
N SER A 148 -10.41 12.64 -4.42
CA SER A 148 -10.10 12.27 -5.80
C SER A 148 -9.95 10.76 -5.96
N ARG A 149 -10.13 10.31 -7.20
CA ARG A 149 -9.80 8.95 -7.62
C ARG A 149 -8.90 9.04 -8.83
N ARG A 150 -7.66 8.62 -8.70
CA ARG A 150 -6.66 8.75 -9.75
C ARG A 150 -5.57 7.70 -9.66
N ALA A 151 -4.77 7.63 -10.71
CA ALA A 151 -3.53 6.88 -10.67
C ALA A 151 -2.60 7.44 -9.56
N PHE A 152 -1.86 6.54 -8.95
CA PHE A 152 -0.82 6.84 -7.99
C PHE A 152 0.46 6.09 -8.39
N THR A 153 1.58 6.79 -8.42
CA THR A 153 2.90 6.22 -8.61
C THR A 153 3.75 6.55 -7.41
N GLY A 154 4.21 5.52 -6.72
CA GLY A 154 5.11 5.64 -5.58
C GLY A 154 6.57 5.76 -6.03
N TRP A 155 7.42 6.30 -5.16
CA TRP A 155 8.84 6.42 -5.43
C TRP A 155 9.61 5.08 -5.32
N TRP A 156 8.95 3.97 -4.98
CA TRP A 156 9.53 2.63 -4.69
C TRP A 156 9.04 1.51 -5.63
N GLU A 157 9.00 1.71 -6.91
CA GLU A 157 8.51 0.73 -7.91
C GLU A 157 7.09 0.22 -7.61
N TYR A 158 6.16 1.16 -7.45
CA TYR A 158 4.77 0.89 -7.14
C TYR A 158 3.84 1.82 -7.89
N ALA A 159 2.78 1.29 -8.47
CA ALA A 159 1.75 2.08 -9.13
C ALA A 159 0.37 1.42 -9.00
N LEU A 160 -0.64 2.26 -8.87
CA LEU A 160 -2.05 1.92 -8.89
C LEU A 160 -2.77 2.79 -9.92
N ASP A 161 -3.70 2.20 -10.66
CA ASP A 161 -4.45 2.96 -11.67
C ASP A 161 -5.56 3.82 -11.05
N HIS A 162 -6.17 3.36 -9.95
CA HIS A 162 -7.36 3.97 -9.35
C HIS A 162 -7.28 4.00 -7.81
N ALA A 163 -6.27 4.66 -7.24
CA ALA A 163 -6.23 4.89 -5.80
C ALA A 163 -7.36 5.83 -5.35
N ILE A 164 -7.85 5.66 -4.12
CA ILE A 164 -8.87 6.51 -3.50
C ILE A 164 -8.16 7.48 -2.55
N PHE A 165 -8.40 8.77 -2.71
CA PHE A 165 -7.84 9.79 -1.84
C PHE A 165 -8.95 10.43 -1.03
N THR A 166 -8.76 10.51 0.27
CA THR A 166 -9.74 11.06 1.21
C THR A 166 -9.15 12.20 2.01
N ALA A 167 -10.00 13.05 2.55
CA ALA A 167 -9.66 14.05 3.54
C ALA A 167 -10.80 14.18 4.57
N PRO A 168 -10.50 14.63 5.81
CA PRO A 168 -9.22 15.05 6.36
C PRO A 168 -8.21 13.91 6.53
N ALA A 169 -6.93 14.27 6.57
CA ALA A 169 -5.87 13.31 6.87
C ALA A 169 -6.01 12.71 8.27
N ARG A 170 -5.71 11.41 8.38
CA ARG A 170 -5.63 10.69 9.64
C ARG A 170 -4.24 10.09 9.81
N ASP A 171 -3.68 10.19 11.00
CA ASP A 171 -2.36 9.64 11.30
C ASP A 171 -2.39 8.10 11.34
N GLN A 172 -3.49 7.53 11.87
CA GLN A 172 -3.69 6.08 11.97
C GLN A 172 -4.28 5.50 10.68
N HIS A 173 -3.64 5.75 9.55
CA HIS A 173 -4.12 5.33 8.23
C HIS A 173 -3.60 3.94 7.81
N SER A 174 -2.46 3.50 8.34
CA SER A 174 -1.80 2.26 7.92
C SER A 174 -2.69 1.03 8.19
N GLY A 175 -3.22 0.44 7.12
CA GLY A 175 -4.14 -0.70 7.20
C GLY A 175 -5.57 -0.36 7.61
N ALA A 176 -5.91 0.91 7.87
CA ALA A 176 -7.26 1.32 8.26
C ALA A 176 -8.30 0.93 7.21
N ALA A 177 -9.48 0.49 7.67
CA ALA A 177 -10.60 0.23 6.78
C ALA A 177 -11.18 1.53 6.23
N LEU A 178 -11.46 1.57 4.94
CA LEU A 178 -12.34 2.54 4.32
C LEU A 178 -13.68 1.87 4.07
N LEU A 179 -14.73 2.40 4.67
CA LEU A 179 -16.08 1.83 4.63
C LEU A 179 -17.04 2.78 3.91
N ASP A 180 -17.96 2.21 3.15
CA ASP A 180 -19.06 2.94 2.55
C ASP A 180 -20.25 3.11 3.52
N ASP A 181 -21.36 3.69 3.04
CA ASP A 181 -22.58 3.91 3.82
C ASP A 181 -23.28 2.59 4.24
N ALA A 182 -23.00 1.48 3.56
CA ALA A 182 -23.47 0.15 3.92
C ALA A 182 -22.54 -0.58 4.91
N CYS A 183 -21.50 0.07 5.41
CA CYS A 183 -20.42 -0.49 6.21
C CYS A 183 -19.67 -1.63 5.51
N GLU A 184 -19.62 -1.63 4.19
CA GLU A 184 -18.83 -2.57 3.40
C GLU A 184 -17.41 -2.02 3.21
N LEU A 185 -16.41 -2.91 3.24
CA LEU A 185 -15.02 -2.54 3.06
C LEU A 185 -14.73 -2.22 1.59
N ILE A 186 -14.40 -0.97 1.30
CA ILE A 186 -14.12 -0.47 -0.06
C ILE A 186 -12.65 -0.14 -0.32
N GLY A 187 -11.83 -0.08 0.73
CA GLY A 187 -10.40 0.18 0.59
C GLY A 187 -9.61 -0.03 1.88
N ILE A 188 -8.29 -0.16 1.73
CA ILE A 188 -7.34 -0.27 2.85
C ILE A 188 -6.38 0.91 2.82
N GLY A 189 -6.23 1.58 3.96
CA GLY A 189 -5.36 2.73 4.15
C GLY A 189 -3.89 2.40 3.94
N SER A 190 -3.22 3.21 3.14
CA SER A 190 -1.82 3.01 2.77
C SER A 190 -0.95 4.19 3.16
N LEU A 191 -1.25 5.40 2.71
CA LEU A 191 -0.35 6.54 2.84
C LEU A 191 -1.05 7.77 3.40
N TRP A 192 -0.28 8.57 4.09
CA TRP A 192 -0.55 9.98 4.26
C TRP A 192 -0.02 10.74 3.05
N VAL A 193 -0.78 11.68 2.50
CA VAL A 193 -0.40 12.48 1.34
C VAL A 193 -0.60 13.96 1.61
N GLY A 194 0.35 14.80 1.16
CA GLY A 194 0.29 16.25 1.35
C GLY A 194 -0.73 16.96 0.47
N ASP A 195 -1.12 16.33 -0.66
CA ASP A 195 -2.11 16.86 -1.60
C ASP A 195 -3.02 15.75 -2.11
N ALA A 196 -4.13 15.53 -1.40
CA ALA A 196 -5.15 14.56 -1.79
C ALA A 196 -5.96 15.04 -3.01
N SER A 197 -5.99 16.35 -3.28
CA SER A 197 -6.72 16.97 -4.39
C SER A 197 -5.97 16.94 -5.71
N ASN A 198 -4.65 16.75 -5.68
CA ASN A 198 -3.76 16.84 -6.85
C ASN A 198 -3.79 18.18 -7.58
N THR A 199 -3.98 19.26 -6.83
CA THR A 199 -4.01 20.61 -7.38
C THR A 199 -2.67 21.34 -7.30
N GLY A 200 -1.66 20.72 -6.69
CA GLY A 200 -0.38 21.32 -6.38
C GLY A 200 -0.40 22.22 -5.14
N ALA A 201 -1.56 22.37 -4.49
CA ALA A 201 -1.70 23.06 -3.22
C ALA A 201 -1.70 22.06 -2.06
N ALA A 202 -1.24 22.48 -0.88
CA ALA A 202 -1.31 21.64 0.31
C ALA A 202 -2.77 21.35 0.68
N PHE A 203 -3.15 20.07 0.56
CA PHE A 203 -4.45 19.54 0.93
C PHE A 203 -4.28 18.14 1.53
N PRO A 204 -3.86 18.05 2.79
CA PRO A 204 -3.52 16.78 3.43
C PRO A 204 -4.68 15.79 3.45
N GLY A 205 -4.36 14.53 3.15
CA GLY A 205 -5.32 13.45 3.13
C GLY A 205 -4.66 12.09 3.26
N ASN A 206 -5.43 11.04 3.03
CA ASN A 206 -4.92 9.67 3.00
C ASN A 206 -5.22 9.02 1.65
N MET A 207 -4.33 8.13 1.25
CA MET A 207 -4.52 7.26 0.09
C MET A 207 -4.92 5.86 0.55
N PHE A 208 -5.94 5.32 -0.10
CA PHE A 208 -6.43 3.97 0.11
C PHE A 208 -6.30 3.14 -1.16
N VAL A 209 -5.94 1.87 -0.97
CA VAL A 209 -5.92 0.85 -2.03
C VAL A 209 -7.33 0.28 -2.16
N PRO A 210 -7.99 0.39 -3.32
CA PRO A 210 -9.34 -0.14 -3.52
C PRO A 210 -9.40 -1.66 -3.33
N VAL A 211 -10.42 -2.15 -2.61
CA VAL A 211 -10.58 -3.59 -2.33
C VAL A 211 -10.86 -4.42 -3.59
N ASP A 212 -11.35 -3.80 -4.65
CA ASP A 212 -11.54 -4.47 -5.95
C ASP A 212 -10.26 -5.11 -6.47
N LEU A 213 -9.09 -4.54 -6.13
CA LEU A 213 -7.79 -5.08 -6.51
C LEU A 213 -7.40 -6.33 -5.71
N LEU A 214 -8.06 -6.58 -4.57
CA LEU A 214 -7.86 -7.77 -3.76
C LEU A 214 -8.58 -8.98 -4.35
N LEU A 215 -9.81 -8.80 -4.83
CA LEU A 215 -10.69 -9.91 -5.23
C LEU A 215 -10.04 -10.89 -6.21
N PRO A 216 -9.33 -10.43 -7.28
CA PRO A 216 -8.68 -11.34 -8.23
C PRO A 216 -7.52 -12.15 -7.64
N VAL A 217 -6.96 -11.73 -6.51
CA VAL A 217 -5.74 -12.34 -5.93
C VAL A 217 -5.97 -12.96 -4.54
N LEU A 218 -7.11 -12.74 -3.93
CA LEU A 218 -7.40 -13.17 -2.55
C LEU A 218 -7.23 -14.68 -2.37
N SER A 219 -7.74 -15.47 -3.30
CA SER A 219 -7.62 -16.93 -3.23
C SER A 219 -6.16 -17.38 -3.33
N ASP A 220 -5.36 -16.74 -4.18
CA ASP A 220 -3.94 -17.00 -4.32
C ASP A 220 -3.16 -16.61 -3.05
N LEU A 221 -3.50 -15.48 -2.45
CA LEU A 221 -2.88 -15.05 -1.19
C LEU A 221 -3.16 -16.02 -0.05
N LYS A 222 -4.41 -16.48 0.08
CA LYS A 222 -4.80 -17.45 1.09
C LYS A 222 -4.14 -18.82 0.91
N GLN A 223 -3.99 -19.28 -0.34
CA GLN A 223 -3.52 -20.63 -0.65
C GLN A 223 -2.01 -20.72 -0.83
N PHE A 224 -1.38 -19.71 -1.42
CA PHE A 224 0.03 -19.76 -1.84
C PHE A 224 0.88 -18.66 -1.17
N GLY A 225 0.26 -17.76 -0.38
CA GLY A 225 0.93 -16.64 0.25
C GLY A 225 1.33 -15.52 -0.71
N ARG A 226 1.03 -15.66 -2.01
CA ARG A 226 1.39 -14.70 -3.07
C ARG A 226 0.53 -14.90 -4.30
N ARG A 227 0.44 -13.88 -5.13
CA ARG A 227 -0.15 -14.00 -6.48
C ARG A 227 0.55 -15.09 -7.28
N ARG A 228 -0.22 -15.93 -7.94
CA ARG A 228 0.31 -16.93 -8.89
C ARG A 228 0.76 -16.27 -10.19
N GLY A 229 1.64 -16.97 -10.90
CA GLY A 229 2.23 -16.54 -12.16
C GLY A 229 3.62 -15.97 -11.99
N ALA A 230 4.15 -15.41 -13.07
CA ALA A 230 5.48 -14.82 -13.08
C ALA A 230 5.48 -13.52 -12.25
N ALA A 231 6.45 -13.42 -11.35
CA ALA A 231 6.65 -12.18 -10.60
C ALA A 231 7.06 -11.04 -11.56
N ARG A 232 6.68 -9.80 -11.23
CA ARG A 232 7.15 -8.62 -11.96
C ARG A 232 8.65 -8.43 -11.79
N PRO A 233 9.36 -7.98 -12.83
CA PRO A 233 10.75 -7.58 -12.68
C PRO A 233 10.85 -6.48 -11.63
N TRP A 234 11.87 -6.57 -10.78
CA TRP A 234 12.16 -5.57 -9.77
C TRP A 234 13.66 -5.20 -9.86
N LEU A 235 13.96 -3.92 -9.74
CA LEU A 235 15.31 -3.37 -9.88
C LEU A 235 15.95 -2.93 -8.56
N GLY A 236 15.14 -2.50 -7.60
CA GLY A 236 15.61 -1.95 -6.33
C GLY A 236 16.07 -0.50 -6.46
N VAL A 237 15.24 0.33 -7.08
CA VAL A 237 15.47 1.75 -7.25
C VAL A 237 14.35 2.58 -6.65
N TYR A 238 14.70 3.75 -6.13
CA TYR A 238 13.76 4.81 -5.83
C TYR A 238 13.94 5.92 -6.84
N THR A 239 12.83 6.42 -7.36
CA THR A 239 12.85 7.44 -8.40
C THR A 239 11.88 8.56 -8.07
N GLU A 240 12.11 9.72 -8.63
CA GLU A 240 11.21 10.85 -8.59
C GLU A 240 11.08 11.46 -10.00
N GLU A 241 9.90 11.99 -10.28
CA GLU A 241 9.69 12.74 -11.51
C GLU A 241 10.01 14.22 -11.26
N VAL A 242 11.02 14.72 -11.95
CA VAL A 242 11.44 16.11 -11.88
C VAL A 242 11.43 16.71 -13.29
N ARG A 243 10.52 17.65 -13.55
CA ARG A 243 10.39 18.33 -14.85
C ARG A 243 10.32 17.35 -16.04
N GLN A 244 9.44 16.36 -15.94
CA GLN A 244 9.25 15.29 -16.95
C GLN A 244 10.49 14.41 -17.17
N HIS A 245 11.34 14.28 -16.19
CA HIS A 245 12.48 13.39 -16.20
C HIS A 245 12.40 12.47 -14.99
N VAL A 246 12.69 11.20 -15.19
CA VAL A 246 12.76 10.20 -14.12
C VAL A 246 14.18 10.19 -13.57
N VAL A 247 14.33 10.68 -12.34
CA VAL A 247 15.61 10.78 -11.64
C VAL A 247 15.72 9.68 -10.59
N VAL A 248 16.81 8.94 -10.60
CA VAL A 248 17.12 7.95 -9.56
C VAL A 248 17.54 8.69 -8.28
N THR A 249 16.72 8.59 -7.25
CA THR A 249 16.98 9.25 -5.95
C THR A 249 17.72 8.33 -4.99
N GLN A 250 17.53 7.01 -5.14
CA GLN A 250 18.26 6.01 -4.35
C GLN A 250 18.37 4.70 -5.13
N VAL A 251 19.46 4.00 -4.93
CA VAL A 251 19.66 2.61 -5.36
C VAL A 251 19.85 1.77 -4.10
N LEU A 252 19.07 0.70 -3.97
CA LEU A 252 19.12 -0.16 -2.80
C LEU A 252 20.38 -1.02 -2.83
N ARG A 253 21.02 -1.16 -1.69
CA ARG A 253 22.23 -1.95 -1.51
C ARG A 253 21.98 -3.42 -1.88
N ASP A 254 22.91 -4.05 -2.58
CA ASP A 254 22.84 -5.43 -3.07
C ASP A 254 21.62 -5.71 -3.98
N ALA A 255 20.96 -4.69 -4.48
CA ALA A 255 19.83 -4.82 -5.41
C ALA A 255 20.32 -4.95 -6.88
N PRO A 256 19.47 -5.43 -7.79
CA PRO A 256 19.79 -5.55 -9.21
C PRO A 256 20.35 -4.27 -9.84
N ALA A 257 19.74 -3.13 -9.56
CA ALA A 257 20.15 -1.85 -10.11
C ALA A 257 21.56 -1.45 -9.70
N GLU A 258 21.96 -1.67 -8.44
CA GLU A 258 23.33 -1.42 -7.98
C GLU A 258 24.32 -2.30 -8.72
N ARG A 259 24.02 -3.61 -8.83
CA ARG A 259 24.87 -4.56 -9.56
C ARG A 259 24.96 -4.24 -11.05
N GLY A 260 23.89 -3.68 -11.63
CA GLY A 260 23.85 -3.20 -13.02
C GLY A 260 24.54 -1.86 -13.25
N GLY A 261 25.07 -1.23 -12.18
CA GLY A 261 25.81 0.02 -12.25
C GLY A 261 24.96 1.27 -12.30
N LEU A 262 23.66 1.18 -11.99
CA LEU A 262 22.79 2.35 -11.78
C LEU A 262 23.22 3.10 -10.52
N ALA A 263 23.11 4.41 -10.50
CA ALA A 263 23.54 5.23 -9.38
C ALA A 263 22.55 6.37 -9.11
N ARG A 264 22.56 6.87 -7.90
CA ARG A 264 21.82 8.09 -7.53
C ARG A 264 22.20 9.25 -8.42
N GLY A 265 21.22 9.99 -8.92
CA GLY A 265 21.38 11.12 -9.82
C GLY A 265 21.35 10.76 -11.30
N ASP A 266 21.23 9.48 -11.65
CA ASP A 266 20.97 9.09 -13.03
C ASP A 266 19.60 9.57 -13.48
N VAL A 267 19.51 10.03 -14.72
CA VAL A 267 18.23 10.32 -15.36
C VAL A 267 17.92 9.19 -16.33
N VAL A 268 16.81 8.50 -16.13
CA VAL A 268 16.37 7.43 -17.03
C VAL A 268 15.74 8.07 -18.27
N LEU A 269 16.29 7.74 -19.45
CA LEU A 269 15.82 8.24 -20.73
C LEU A 269 14.96 7.23 -21.49
N ALA A 270 15.33 5.93 -21.42
CA ALA A 270 14.60 4.86 -22.09
C ALA A 270 14.76 3.52 -21.37
N VAL A 271 13.77 2.64 -21.56
CA VAL A 271 13.78 1.23 -21.13
C VAL A 271 13.52 0.37 -22.34
N GLY A 272 14.41 -0.57 -22.65
CA GLY A 272 14.27 -1.46 -23.82
C GLY A 272 14.14 -0.71 -25.15
N GLY A 273 14.72 0.47 -25.26
CA GLY A 273 14.61 1.36 -26.43
C GLY A 273 13.36 2.25 -26.45
N GLN A 274 12.40 2.06 -25.54
CA GLN A 274 11.23 2.92 -25.41
C GLN A 274 11.58 4.16 -24.56
N ALA A 275 11.40 5.36 -25.11
CA ALA A 275 11.60 6.61 -24.39
C ALA A 275 10.63 6.75 -23.21
N ILE A 276 11.11 7.32 -22.09
CA ILE A 276 10.39 7.48 -20.83
C ILE A 276 10.28 8.97 -20.51
N ALA A 277 9.05 9.44 -20.26
CA ALA A 277 8.74 10.82 -19.88
C ALA A 277 8.17 10.94 -18.46
N SER A 278 7.72 9.84 -17.86
CA SER A 278 7.14 9.84 -16.51
C SER A 278 7.61 8.63 -15.69
N GLN A 279 7.49 8.76 -14.37
CA GLN A 279 7.78 7.66 -13.45
C GLN A 279 6.85 6.46 -13.66
N ALA A 280 5.57 6.71 -13.99
CA ALA A 280 4.62 5.65 -14.31
C ALA A 280 5.05 4.88 -15.57
N GLU A 281 5.44 5.59 -16.63
CA GLU A 281 5.95 4.97 -17.85
C GLU A 281 7.23 4.15 -17.60
N PHE A 282 8.12 4.65 -16.75
CA PHE A 282 9.32 3.92 -16.35
C PHE A 282 8.97 2.56 -15.74
N TYR A 283 8.10 2.54 -14.72
CA TYR A 283 7.70 1.29 -14.08
C TYR A 283 6.93 0.36 -15.00
N GLN A 284 6.01 0.89 -15.82
CA GLN A 284 5.28 0.10 -16.80
C GLN A 284 6.22 -0.55 -17.83
N ALA A 285 7.20 0.19 -18.33
CA ALA A 285 8.18 -0.33 -19.28
C ALA A 285 9.09 -1.40 -18.65
N VAL A 286 9.51 -1.20 -17.39
CA VAL A 286 10.25 -2.22 -16.62
C VAL A 286 9.40 -3.49 -16.46
N TRP A 287 8.14 -3.37 -16.04
CA TRP A 287 7.27 -4.53 -15.84
C TRP A 287 6.85 -5.20 -17.15
N ALA A 288 6.77 -4.47 -18.26
CA ALA A 288 6.50 -5.01 -19.58
C ALA A 288 7.71 -5.72 -20.21
N SER A 289 8.92 -5.54 -19.65
CA SER A 289 10.15 -6.16 -20.18
C SER A 289 10.23 -7.68 -19.97
N GLY A 290 9.27 -8.27 -19.25
CA GLY A 290 9.19 -9.72 -19.04
C GLY A 290 8.87 -10.09 -17.60
N ALA A 291 9.28 -11.30 -17.19
CA ALA A 291 9.18 -11.78 -15.81
C ALA A 291 10.42 -11.35 -14.99
N ALA A 292 10.33 -11.49 -13.67
CA ALA A 292 11.49 -11.45 -12.80
C ALA A 292 12.58 -12.40 -13.32
N GLY A 293 13.84 -11.94 -13.30
CA GLY A 293 14.94 -12.63 -13.97
C GLY A 293 15.22 -12.14 -15.40
N SER A 294 14.40 -11.28 -15.98
CA SER A 294 14.67 -10.69 -17.30
C SER A 294 15.80 -9.67 -17.25
N LYS A 295 16.57 -9.58 -18.34
CA LYS A 295 17.55 -8.51 -18.55
C LYS A 295 16.82 -7.28 -19.06
N ILE A 296 17.03 -6.16 -18.38
CA ILE A 296 16.38 -4.89 -18.71
C ILE A 296 17.47 -3.91 -19.14
N THR A 297 17.37 -3.43 -20.37
CA THR A 297 18.27 -2.41 -20.91
C THR A 297 17.74 -1.04 -20.56
N LEU A 298 18.55 -0.24 -19.88
CA LEU A 298 18.25 1.14 -19.50
C LEU A 298 19.18 2.09 -20.26
N GLN A 299 18.61 3.10 -20.89
CA GLN A 299 19.38 4.23 -21.37
C GLN A 299 19.29 5.34 -20.33
N ILE A 300 20.44 5.78 -19.82
CA ILE A 300 20.53 6.79 -18.77
C ILE A 300 21.39 7.96 -19.21
N TRP A 301 21.14 9.13 -18.63
CA TRP A 301 22.04 10.28 -18.71
C TRP A 301 22.74 10.46 -17.36
N ARG A 302 24.10 10.49 -17.41
CA ARG A 302 24.99 10.68 -16.26
C ARG A 302 26.18 11.51 -16.68
N ALA A 303 26.50 12.56 -15.93
CA ALA A 303 27.69 13.42 -16.20
C ALA A 303 27.76 13.93 -17.67
N LYS A 304 26.63 14.38 -18.21
CA LYS A 304 26.50 14.89 -19.61
C LYS A 304 26.70 13.84 -20.69
N VAL A 305 26.72 12.56 -20.37
CA VAL A 305 26.89 11.45 -21.30
C VAL A 305 25.72 10.51 -21.21
N VAL A 306 25.18 10.09 -22.34
CA VAL A 306 24.21 9.00 -22.45
C VAL A 306 24.95 7.67 -22.34
N ARG A 307 24.45 6.78 -21.48
CA ARG A 307 25.02 5.44 -21.27
C ARG A 307 23.91 4.40 -21.36
N GLU A 308 24.29 3.22 -21.80
CA GLU A 308 23.42 2.05 -21.75
C GLU A 308 23.89 1.12 -20.66
N LEU A 309 22.93 0.68 -19.82
CA LEU A 309 23.15 -0.28 -18.73
C LEU A 309 22.21 -1.47 -18.93
N THR A 310 22.67 -2.66 -18.61
CA THR A 310 21.83 -3.85 -18.56
C THR A 310 21.70 -4.33 -17.11
N VAL A 311 20.48 -4.36 -16.61
CA VAL A 311 20.17 -4.78 -15.25
C VAL A 311 19.45 -6.13 -15.29
N GLN A 312 19.96 -7.11 -14.56
CA GLN A 312 19.31 -8.40 -14.37
C GLN A 312 18.29 -8.26 -13.23
N SER A 313 17.00 -8.19 -13.56
CA SER A 313 15.93 -8.07 -12.57
C SER A 313 15.76 -9.35 -11.73
N ILE A 314 15.09 -9.23 -10.60
CA ILE A 314 14.73 -10.36 -9.73
C ILE A 314 13.28 -10.25 -9.25
N ASP A 315 12.75 -11.30 -8.61
CA ASP A 315 11.56 -11.18 -7.76
C ASP A 315 11.93 -10.39 -6.49
N ARG A 316 11.16 -9.34 -6.17
CA ARG A 316 11.36 -8.53 -4.98
C ARG A 316 11.41 -9.37 -3.68
N MET A 317 10.64 -10.47 -3.64
CA MET A 317 10.65 -11.38 -2.50
C MET A 317 12.00 -12.09 -2.30
N GLU A 318 12.79 -12.31 -3.36
CA GLU A 318 14.14 -12.88 -3.24
C GLU A 318 15.08 -11.89 -2.52
N TYR A 319 14.93 -10.60 -2.80
CA TYR A 319 15.71 -9.56 -2.13
C TYR A 319 15.39 -9.44 -0.64
N LEU A 320 14.10 -9.61 -0.25
CA LEU A 320 13.63 -9.48 1.12
C LEU A 320 13.80 -10.75 1.96
N ARG A 321 14.17 -11.88 1.35
CA ARG A 321 14.48 -13.10 2.12
C ARG A 321 15.81 -12.91 2.85
N PRO A 322 15.89 -13.29 4.15
CA PRO A 322 17.17 -13.32 4.84
C PRO A 322 18.13 -14.20 4.04
N SER A 323 19.34 -13.70 3.79
CA SER A 323 20.41 -14.57 3.28
C SER A 323 20.61 -15.65 4.33
N LEU A 324 20.28 -16.88 4.01
CA LEU A 324 20.74 -18.02 4.81
C LEU A 324 22.26 -17.94 4.78
N GLN A 325 22.85 -17.48 5.88
CA GLN A 325 24.30 -17.54 6.04
C GLN A 325 24.66 -19.02 6.06
N SER A 326 25.29 -19.45 4.97
CA SER A 326 25.91 -20.76 4.82
C SER A 326 27.14 -20.88 5.74
#